data_37986a089cd060ef81fa7413161724f3
#
_entry.id   37986a089cd060ef81fa7413161724f3
#
_cell.length_a   1.000
_cell.length_b   1.000
_cell.length_c   1.000
_cell.angle_alpha   90.00
_cell.angle_beta   90.00
_cell.angle_gamma   90.00
#
_symmetry.space_group_name_H-M   'P 1'
#
loop_
_entity.id
_entity.type
_entity.pdbx_description
1 polymer ?
#
loop_
_entity_poly.entity_id
_entity_poly.type
_entity_poly.pdbx_seq_one_letter_code
_entity_poly.pdbx_strand_id
1 'polypeptide(L)'
;ILVGKNNAGKTVILDALRILNDTYNIQETDFNLDGANIEIDAEFLLDEEDLMYFNREGIVSTYKRYDLWIKEFKNRLPSYDGESGCIWFKMSVNRNGQRRFYDGVRKDNRYIRQIIPKFYYIDNMRHFQDIQDDIFVCQENEWLSRLRKDQCLFESGKECHRCFHCIGKIEQKSPKELNVLEAARLFEYKLYQGNFMSFRERVNDFFHKNGGQSEDIYYYMAENMEDLCKIQGFVHHRERDIRIPLEDMGTGMRCIYVLSLLEAYIYGGKHMPCII
;
A
#
# COMPACT_ATOMS: atom_id res chain seq x y z
N ILE A 1 21.05 11.79 -9.57
CA ILE A 1 21.83 12.02 -8.34
C ILE A 1 21.69 13.49 -7.95
N LEU A 2 21.19 13.76 -6.73
CA LEU A 2 21.07 15.10 -6.19
C LEU A 2 22.31 15.43 -5.34
N VAL A 3 23.09 16.40 -5.77
CA VAL A 3 24.31 16.86 -5.08
C VAL A 3 24.20 18.35 -4.77
N GLY A 4 24.62 18.77 -3.59
CA GLY A 4 24.59 20.17 -3.18
C GLY A 4 24.92 20.35 -1.71
N LYS A 5 25.15 21.61 -1.29
CA LYS A 5 25.38 21.97 0.11
C LYS A 5 24.19 21.60 1.01
N ASN A 6 24.41 21.50 2.32
CA ASN A 6 23.31 21.38 3.28
C ASN A 6 22.36 22.58 3.15
N ASN A 7 21.08 22.38 3.33
CA ASN A 7 20.01 23.36 3.12
C ASN A 7 19.83 23.87 1.67
N ALA A 8 20.33 23.16 0.66
CA ALA A 8 20.14 23.51 -0.75
C ALA A 8 18.81 23.00 -1.35
N GLY A 9 17.86 22.58 -0.51
CA GLY A 9 16.55 22.12 -0.96
C GLY A 9 16.49 20.68 -1.52
N LYS A 10 17.56 19.86 -1.36
CA LYS A 10 17.56 18.47 -1.85
C LYS A 10 16.42 17.63 -1.28
N THR A 11 16.17 17.77 0.01
CA THR A 11 15.09 17.04 0.70
C THR A 11 13.71 17.43 0.18
N VAL A 12 13.52 18.72 -0.17
CA VAL A 12 12.25 19.21 -0.71
C VAL A 12 11.88 18.50 -2.02
N ILE A 13 12.87 18.18 -2.88
CA ILE A 13 12.63 17.41 -4.11
C ILE A 13 12.18 15.98 -3.77
N LEU A 14 12.84 15.34 -2.80
CA LEU A 14 12.46 14.00 -2.35
C LEU A 14 11.06 13.99 -1.71
N ASP A 15 10.75 14.99 -0.92
CA ASP A 15 9.42 15.15 -0.31
C ASP A 15 8.35 15.43 -1.38
N ALA A 16 8.66 16.19 -2.42
CA ALA A 16 7.76 16.38 -3.56
C ALA A 16 7.43 15.05 -4.26
N LEU A 17 8.42 14.17 -4.48
CA LEU A 17 8.18 12.83 -5.02
C LEU A 17 7.32 11.97 -4.09
N ARG A 18 7.53 12.04 -2.79
CA ARG A 18 6.70 11.38 -1.78
C ARG A 18 5.27 11.90 -1.76
N ILE A 19 5.09 13.22 -1.94
CA ILE A 19 3.78 13.85 -2.05
C ILE A 19 3.04 13.36 -3.30
N LEU A 20 3.74 13.23 -4.44
CA LEU A 20 3.18 12.67 -5.67
C LEU A 20 2.63 11.24 -5.45
N ASN A 21 3.31 10.46 -4.63
CA ASN A 21 2.98 9.05 -4.35
C ASN A 21 2.02 8.84 -3.16
N ASP A 22 1.59 9.92 -2.52
CA ASP A 22 0.74 9.87 -1.31
C ASP A 22 1.41 9.18 -0.09
N THR A 23 2.75 9.21 -0.04
CA THR A 23 3.56 8.60 1.03
C THR A 23 4.16 9.62 2.00
N TYR A 24 3.84 10.90 1.83
CA TYR A 24 4.28 11.99 2.70
C TYR A 24 3.11 12.57 3.48
N ASN A 25 3.27 12.67 4.79
CA ASN A 25 2.28 13.33 5.66
C ASN A 25 2.52 14.85 5.64
N ILE A 26 1.75 15.54 4.82
CA ILE A 26 1.86 17.00 4.63
C ILE A 26 1.56 17.71 5.94
N GLN A 27 2.47 18.59 6.35
CA GLN A 27 2.36 19.42 7.55
C GLN A 27 1.96 20.84 7.17
N GLU A 28 1.44 21.60 8.12
CA GLU A 28 1.11 23.02 7.92
C GLU A 28 2.35 23.85 7.53
N THR A 29 3.51 23.47 8.01
CA THR A 29 4.81 24.08 7.71
C THR A 29 5.29 23.89 6.27
N ASP A 30 4.71 22.95 5.52
CA ASP A 30 5.04 22.71 4.12
C ASP A 30 4.37 23.72 3.18
N PHE A 31 3.39 24.45 3.70
CA PHE A 31 2.71 25.52 2.95
C PHE A 31 3.41 26.86 3.11
N ASN A 32 3.45 27.61 2.03
CA ASN A 32 3.98 28.97 2.06
C ASN A 32 3.09 29.87 2.95
N LEU A 33 3.70 30.86 3.59
CA LEU A 33 3.01 31.82 4.48
C LEU A 33 1.89 32.59 3.76
N ASP A 34 2.03 32.82 2.47
CA ASP A 34 1.04 33.50 1.64
C ASP A 34 -0.21 32.69 1.32
N GLY A 35 -0.37 31.51 1.91
CA GLY A 35 -1.56 30.67 1.81
C GLY A 35 -1.73 29.93 0.48
N ALA A 36 -0.72 29.95 -0.39
CA ALA A 36 -0.71 29.24 -1.65
C ALA A 36 -0.74 27.72 -1.44
N ASN A 37 -1.36 26.99 -2.37
CA ASN A 37 -1.30 25.53 -2.41
C ASN A 37 0.14 25.07 -2.67
N ILE A 38 0.45 23.82 -2.28
CA ILE A 38 1.65 23.14 -2.76
C ILE A 38 1.42 22.82 -4.23
N GLU A 39 2.33 23.23 -5.10
CA GLU A 39 2.28 22.94 -6.52
C GLU A 39 3.54 22.16 -6.93
N ILE A 40 3.34 21.08 -7.67
CA ILE A 40 4.40 20.23 -8.22
C ILE A 40 4.15 20.09 -9.71
N ASP A 41 5.06 20.63 -10.52
CA ASP A 41 5.10 20.39 -11.96
C ASP A 41 5.97 19.17 -12.21
N ALA A 42 5.44 18.18 -12.94
CA ALA A 42 6.12 16.94 -13.24
C ALA A 42 6.00 16.60 -14.72
N GLU A 43 7.07 16.07 -15.26
CA GLU A 43 7.16 15.54 -16.62
C GLU A 43 7.78 14.14 -16.55
N PHE A 44 7.11 13.16 -17.16
CA PHE A 44 7.58 11.78 -17.25
C PHE A 44 7.82 11.42 -18.72
N LEU A 45 8.91 10.71 -18.97
CA LEU A 45 9.17 10.07 -20.23
C LEU A 45 8.66 8.63 -20.15
N LEU A 46 7.75 8.28 -21.06
CA LEU A 46 7.20 6.94 -21.22
C LEU A 46 7.77 6.32 -22.49
N ASP A 47 8.40 5.18 -22.37
CA ASP A 47 8.87 4.41 -23.51
C ASP A 47 7.81 3.42 -24.02
N GLU A 48 8.14 2.64 -25.06
CA GLU A 48 7.24 1.65 -25.62
C GLU A 48 6.94 0.51 -24.63
N GLU A 49 7.88 0.16 -23.78
CA GLU A 49 7.71 -0.91 -22.77
C GLU A 49 6.71 -0.46 -21.71
N ASP A 50 6.77 0.78 -21.26
CA ASP A 50 5.82 1.39 -20.35
C ASP A 50 4.40 1.38 -20.93
N LEU A 51 4.26 1.81 -22.19
CA LEU A 51 2.96 1.85 -22.87
C LEU A 51 2.38 0.44 -23.07
N MET A 52 3.21 -0.54 -23.43
CA MET A 52 2.80 -1.95 -23.54
C MET A 52 2.38 -2.52 -22.19
N TYR A 53 3.11 -2.18 -21.14
CA TYR A 53 2.75 -2.54 -19.77
C TYR A 53 1.39 -1.95 -19.39
N PHE A 54 1.17 -0.65 -19.60
CA PHE A 54 -0.11 0.01 -19.31
C PHE A 54 -1.28 -0.62 -20.08
N ASN A 55 -1.08 -0.97 -21.33
CA ASN A 55 -2.11 -1.66 -22.12
C ASN A 55 -2.43 -3.03 -21.56
N ARG A 56 -1.42 -3.83 -21.24
CA ARG A 56 -1.57 -5.18 -20.68
C ARG A 56 -2.34 -5.17 -19.35
N GLU A 57 -1.99 -4.25 -18.46
CA GLU A 57 -2.60 -4.11 -17.15
C GLU A 57 -3.94 -3.35 -17.18
N GLY A 58 -4.35 -2.83 -18.35
CA GLY A 58 -5.59 -2.08 -18.50
C GLY A 58 -5.58 -0.72 -17.81
N ILE A 59 -4.38 -0.13 -17.62
CA ILE A 59 -4.20 1.20 -17.02
C ILE A 59 -4.74 2.25 -17.97
N VAL A 60 -5.47 3.23 -17.43
CA VAL A 60 -6.17 4.29 -18.16
C VAL A 60 -7.33 3.77 -19.01
N SER A 61 -7.21 2.61 -19.65
CA SER A 61 -8.26 2.04 -20.51
C SER A 61 -8.25 0.51 -20.52
N THR A 62 -9.41 -0.10 -20.65
CA THR A 62 -9.59 -1.56 -20.66
C THR A 62 -9.55 -2.19 -22.05
N TYR A 63 -9.28 -1.41 -23.10
CA TYR A 63 -9.14 -1.96 -24.46
C TYR A 63 -7.96 -2.92 -24.55
N LYS A 64 -8.21 -4.16 -25.01
CA LYS A 64 -7.17 -5.17 -25.21
C LYS A 64 -6.30 -4.91 -26.44
N ARG A 65 -6.87 -4.32 -27.49
CA ARG A 65 -6.14 -3.97 -28.71
C ARG A 65 -5.36 -2.69 -28.49
N TYR A 66 -4.06 -2.74 -28.72
CA TYR A 66 -3.14 -1.62 -28.49
C TYR A 66 -3.51 -0.37 -29.30
N ASP A 67 -3.91 -0.52 -30.57
CA ASP A 67 -4.30 0.59 -31.46
C ASP A 67 -5.54 1.36 -30.94
N LEU A 68 -6.46 0.69 -30.30
CA LEU A 68 -7.62 1.31 -29.66
C LEU A 68 -7.25 1.89 -28.29
N TRP A 69 -6.44 1.14 -27.56
CA TRP A 69 -5.98 1.56 -26.23
C TRP A 69 -5.18 2.85 -26.30
N ILE A 70 -4.19 2.97 -27.20
CA ILE A 70 -3.34 4.16 -27.32
C ILE A 70 -4.14 5.41 -27.75
N LYS A 71 -5.17 5.25 -28.59
CA LYS A 71 -6.08 6.35 -28.93
C LYS A 71 -6.83 6.85 -27.69
N GLU A 72 -7.36 5.92 -26.92
CA GLU A 72 -8.08 6.26 -25.68
C GLU A 72 -7.12 6.82 -24.63
N PHE A 73 -5.90 6.29 -24.51
CA PHE A 73 -4.84 6.81 -23.64
C PHE A 73 -4.56 8.29 -23.95
N LYS A 74 -4.32 8.63 -25.22
CA LYS A 74 -4.11 10.03 -25.65
C LYS A 74 -5.32 10.93 -25.40
N ASN A 75 -6.52 10.39 -25.59
CA ASN A 75 -7.75 11.14 -25.32
C ASN A 75 -7.93 11.41 -23.81
N ARG A 76 -7.59 10.46 -22.96
CA ARG A 76 -7.70 10.58 -21.49
C ARG A 76 -6.56 11.37 -20.87
N LEU A 77 -5.41 11.37 -21.51
CA LEU A 77 -4.19 12.06 -21.07
C LEU A 77 -3.71 13.04 -22.18
N PRO A 78 -4.39 14.17 -22.36
CA PRO A 78 -4.12 15.10 -23.48
C PRO A 78 -2.75 15.77 -23.38
N SER A 79 -2.09 15.77 -22.21
CA SER A 79 -0.72 16.25 -22.05
C SER A 79 0.35 15.26 -22.52
N TYR A 80 -0.04 14.04 -22.92
CA TYR A 80 0.89 13.07 -23.49
C TYR A 80 1.23 13.42 -24.94
N ASP A 81 2.50 13.71 -25.18
CA ASP A 81 3.05 13.88 -26.52
C ASP A 81 3.57 12.54 -27.06
N GLY A 82 2.90 12.04 -28.08
CA GLY A 82 3.27 10.76 -28.68
C GLY A 82 4.53 10.78 -29.56
N GLU A 83 5.11 11.95 -29.85
CA GLU A 83 6.36 12.07 -30.61
C GLU A 83 7.57 12.02 -29.67
N SER A 84 7.53 12.74 -28.56
CA SER A 84 8.58 12.75 -27.56
C SER A 84 8.45 11.65 -26.51
N GLY A 85 7.26 11.04 -26.38
CA GLY A 85 6.95 10.11 -25.28
C GLY A 85 6.72 10.79 -23.93
N CYS A 86 6.78 12.13 -23.88
CA CYS A 86 6.63 12.89 -22.64
C CYS A 86 5.19 13.08 -22.25
N ILE A 87 4.93 13.03 -20.95
CA ILE A 87 3.65 13.42 -20.35
C ILE A 87 3.91 14.43 -19.25
N TRP A 88 3.23 15.57 -19.32
CA TRP A 88 3.33 16.63 -18.34
C TRP A 88 2.04 16.77 -17.53
N PHE A 89 2.17 17.11 -16.27
CA PHE A 89 1.06 17.51 -15.42
C PHE A 89 1.51 18.39 -14.26
N LYS A 90 0.58 19.15 -13.72
CA LYS A 90 0.75 19.90 -12.47
C LYS A 90 -0.13 19.28 -11.40
N MET A 91 0.45 18.88 -10.28
CA MET A 91 -0.30 18.51 -9.08
C MET A 91 -0.40 19.72 -8.15
N SER A 92 -1.60 19.98 -7.64
CA SER A 92 -1.85 20.98 -6.60
C SER A 92 -2.47 20.32 -5.37
N VAL A 93 -1.93 20.64 -4.19
CA VAL A 93 -2.45 20.17 -2.90
C VAL A 93 -2.86 21.37 -2.06
N ASN A 94 -4.09 21.39 -1.60
CA ASN A 94 -4.58 22.43 -0.71
C ASN A 94 -4.37 22.06 0.79
N ARG A 95 -4.59 23.02 1.70
CA ARG A 95 -4.43 22.81 3.16
C ARG A 95 -5.32 21.71 3.74
N ASN A 96 -6.40 21.34 3.05
CA ASN A 96 -7.27 20.23 3.44
C ASN A 96 -6.76 18.86 2.91
N GLY A 97 -5.57 18.80 2.32
CA GLY A 97 -4.99 17.59 1.77
C GLY A 97 -5.61 17.15 0.42
N GLN A 98 -6.51 17.95 -0.16
CA GLN A 98 -7.13 17.61 -1.44
C GLN A 98 -6.12 17.81 -2.58
N ARG A 99 -5.89 16.75 -3.34
CA ARG A 99 -4.99 16.72 -4.49
C ARG A 99 -5.77 16.84 -5.79
N ARG A 100 -5.28 17.65 -6.72
CA ARG A 100 -5.81 17.82 -8.07
C ARG A 100 -4.67 17.73 -9.07
N PHE A 101 -4.95 17.11 -10.21
CA PHE A 101 -3.99 16.90 -11.28
C PHE A 101 -4.46 17.63 -12.55
N TYR A 102 -3.80 18.72 -12.86
CA TYR A 102 -4.04 19.52 -14.06
C TYR A 102 -3.16 19.04 -15.20
N ASP A 103 -3.74 18.79 -16.37
CA ASP A 103 -3.07 18.25 -17.56
C ASP A 103 -3.00 19.26 -18.75
N GLY A 104 -3.17 20.54 -18.48
CA GLY A 104 -3.27 21.56 -19.51
C GLY A 104 -4.69 21.80 -20.02
N VAL A 105 -5.57 20.81 -19.93
CA VAL A 105 -6.96 20.86 -20.40
C VAL A 105 -7.96 20.69 -19.25
N ARG A 106 -7.75 19.65 -18.44
CA ARG A 106 -8.67 19.28 -17.34
C ARG A 106 -8.12 19.78 -16.02
N LYS A 107 -8.98 20.41 -15.22
CA LYS A 107 -8.62 20.93 -13.89
C LYS A 107 -8.27 19.83 -12.89
N ASP A 108 -8.79 18.60 -13.09
CA ASP A 108 -8.46 17.44 -12.27
C ASP A 108 -8.63 16.17 -13.12
N ASN A 109 -7.51 15.66 -13.61
CA ASN A 109 -7.48 14.44 -14.40
C ASN A 109 -7.10 13.23 -13.54
N ARG A 110 -8.11 12.46 -13.15
CA ARG A 110 -7.95 11.25 -12.32
C ARG A 110 -7.05 10.15 -12.94
N TYR A 111 -6.88 10.17 -14.26
CA TYR A 111 -6.08 9.14 -14.95
C TYR A 111 -4.58 9.33 -14.74
N ILE A 112 -4.14 10.56 -14.43
CA ILE A 112 -2.73 10.84 -14.11
C ILE A 112 -2.25 9.99 -12.92
N ARG A 113 -3.08 9.80 -11.88
CA ARG A 113 -2.73 8.97 -10.73
C ARG A 113 -2.40 7.52 -11.09
N GLN A 114 -2.94 7.02 -12.20
CA GLN A 114 -2.74 5.63 -12.62
C GLN A 114 -1.39 5.39 -13.29
N ILE A 115 -0.76 6.46 -13.77
CA ILE A 115 0.51 6.40 -14.49
C ILE A 115 1.70 6.91 -13.68
N ILE A 116 1.47 7.51 -12.51
CA ILE A 116 2.55 7.94 -11.63
C ILE A 116 3.32 6.70 -11.15
N PRO A 117 4.65 6.63 -11.38
CA PRO A 117 5.45 5.52 -10.90
C PRO A 117 5.46 5.47 -9.37
N LYS A 118 5.65 4.28 -8.80
CA LYS A 118 5.80 4.12 -7.36
C LYS A 118 7.21 4.56 -6.95
N PHE A 119 7.29 5.54 -6.03
CA PHE A 119 8.56 6.00 -5.47
C PHE A 119 8.77 5.35 -4.11
N TYR A 120 9.89 4.70 -3.93
CA TYR A 120 10.32 4.16 -2.64
C TYR A 120 11.32 5.11 -2.00
N TYR A 121 10.97 5.63 -0.84
CA TYR A 121 11.85 6.49 -0.06
C TYR A 121 12.57 5.68 1.01
N ILE A 122 13.91 5.64 0.90
CA ILE A 122 14.77 4.99 1.89
C ILE A 122 15.40 6.08 2.76
N ASP A 123 14.86 6.27 3.94
CA ASP A 123 15.39 7.24 4.91
C ASP A 123 16.57 6.68 5.72
N ASN A 124 17.16 7.55 6.54
CA ASN A 124 18.24 7.16 7.45
C ASN A 124 17.77 6.22 8.58
N MET A 125 16.49 6.30 8.93
CA MET A 125 15.88 5.43 9.95
C MET A 125 15.55 4.04 9.40
N ARG A 126 15.46 3.93 8.07
CA ARG A 126 15.38 2.65 7.32
C ARG A 126 14.25 1.73 7.79
N HIS A 127 13.03 2.21 7.62
CA HIS A 127 11.83 1.43 7.82
C HIS A 127 11.70 0.37 6.71
N PHE A 128 12.68 -0.56 6.67
CA PHE A 128 12.73 -1.60 5.64
C PHE A 128 11.54 -2.56 5.74
N GLN A 129 10.94 -2.66 6.93
CA GLN A 129 9.79 -3.53 7.15
C GLN A 129 8.61 -3.12 6.28
N ASP A 130 8.32 -1.81 6.19
CA ASP A 130 7.22 -1.30 5.36
C ASP A 130 7.46 -1.59 3.87
N ILE A 131 8.71 -1.38 3.40
CA ILE A 131 9.09 -1.67 2.02
C ILE A 131 8.98 -3.17 1.73
N GLN A 132 9.49 -4.01 2.65
CA GLN A 132 9.42 -5.46 2.55
C GLN A 132 7.97 -5.93 2.49
N ASP A 133 7.13 -5.44 3.40
CA ASP A 133 5.73 -5.80 3.49
C ASP A 133 4.96 -5.37 2.24
N ASP A 134 5.19 -4.17 1.74
CA ASP A 134 4.61 -3.67 0.49
C ASP A 134 4.95 -4.59 -0.69
N ILE A 135 6.23 -4.97 -0.82
CA ILE A 135 6.70 -5.80 -1.92
C ILE A 135 6.11 -7.21 -1.83
N PHE A 136 6.23 -7.87 -0.68
CA PHE A 136 5.73 -9.23 -0.52
C PHE A 136 4.21 -9.33 -0.55
N VAL A 137 3.51 -8.38 0.05
CA VAL A 137 2.05 -8.39 0.14
C VAL A 137 1.40 -7.99 -1.17
N CYS A 138 1.91 -6.95 -1.82
CA CYS A 138 1.26 -6.43 -3.02
C CYS A 138 1.58 -7.23 -4.28
N GLN A 139 2.63 -8.07 -4.28
CA GLN A 139 3.23 -8.53 -5.51
C GLN A 139 3.32 -10.05 -5.66
N GLU A 140 3.77 -10.73 -4.62
CA GLU A 140 4.04 -12.16 -4.73
C GLU A 140 2.90 -13.04 -4.19
N ASN A 141 2.03 -12.46 -3.34
CA ASN A 141 1.01 -13.24 -2.65
C ASN A 141 -0.36 -12.56 -2.66
N GLU A 142 -1.17 -12.87 -3.67
CA GLU A 142 -2.56 -12.37 -3.76
C GLU A 142 -3.40 -12.69 -2.51
N TRP A 143 -3.23 -13.88 -1.93
CA TRP A 143 -3.95 -14.28 -0.72
C TRP A 143 -3.57 -13.42 0.49
N LEU A 144 -2.30 -13.03 0.64
CA LEU A 144 -1.83 -12.19 1.73
C LEU A 144 -2.38 -10.76 1.61
N SER A 145 -2.40 -10.21 0.39
CA SER A 145 -3.03 -8.92 0.10
C SER A 145 -4.53 -8.93 0.41
N ARG A 146 -5.24 -10.01 0.06
CA ARG A 146 -6.67 -10.16 0.35
C ARG A 146 -6.95 -10.29 1.84
N LEU A 147 -6.08 -11.00 2.56
CA LEU A 147 -6.19 -11.18 4.01
C LEU A 147 -6.04 -9.83 4.73
N ARG A 148 -5.03 -9.05 4.39
CA ARG A 148 -4.79 -7.73 4.99
C ARG A 148 -5.87 -6.70 4.68
N LYS A 149 -6.50 -6.79 3.52
CA LYS A 149 -7.59 -5.88 3.12
C LYS A 149 -8.96 -6.33 3.60
N ASP A 150 -9.04 -7.35 4.44
CA ASP A 150 -10.33 -7.91 4.90
C ASP A 150 -11.34 -8.20 3.77
N GLN A 151 -10.84 -8.56 2.59
CA GLN A 151 -11.69 -8.81 1.43
C GLN A 151 -12.49 -10.12 1.59
N CYS A 152 -13.72 -10.08 1.13
CA CYS A 152 -14.58 -11.25 1.12
C CYS A 152 -14.00 -12.37 0.23
N LEU A 153 -14.07 -13.62 0.71
CA LEU A 153 -13.58 -14.79 -0.02
C LEU A 153 -14.41 -15.11 -1.26
N PHE A 154 -15.70 -14.78 -1.23
CA PHE A 154 -16.69 -15.20 -2.22
C PHE A 154 -17.25 -14.05 -3.05
N GLU A 155 -17.20 -12.81 -2.55
CA GLU A 155 -17.72 -11.62 -3.23
C GLU A 155 -16.61 -10.58 -3.35
N SER A 156 -16.14 -10.34 -4.57
CA SER A 156 -15.11 -9.32 -4.81
C SER A 156 -15.64 -7.91 -4.51
N GLY A 157 -14.84 -7.11 -3.83
CA GLY A 157 -15.18 -5.72 -3.48
C GLY A 157 -16.01 -5.55 -2.20
N LYS A 158 -16.35 -6.64 -1.50
CA LYS A 158 -17.02 -6.59 -0.21
C LYS A 158 -16.00 -6.78 0.91
N GLU A 159 -16.08 -5.93 1.93
CA GLU A 159 -15.33 -6.09 3.16
C GLU A 159 -15.95 -7.17 4.05
N CYS A 160 -15.10 -7.90 4.76
CA CYS A 160 -15.51 -9.04 5.59
C CYS A 160 -15.31 -8.82 7.08
N HIS A 161 -15.02 -7.61 7.52
CA HIS A 161 -14.80 -7.35 8.94
C HIS A 161 -15.96 -7.87 9.79
N ARG A 162 -15.68 -8.89 10.59
CA ARG A 162 -16.66 -9.61 11.44
C ARG A 162 -17.91 -10.13 10.70
N CYS A 163 -17.78 -10.38 9.39
CA CYS A 163 -18.82 -10.99 8.59
C CYS A 163 -18.58 -12.50 8.52
N PHE A 164 -19.37 -13.30 9.21
CA PHE A 164 -19.20 -14.75 9.29
C PHE A 164 -20.22 -15.56 8.45
N HIS A 165 -20.86 -14.93 7.47
CA HIS A 165 -21.86 -15.60 6.63
C HIS A 165 -21.35 -16.83 5.85
N CYS A 166 -20.03 -16.85 5.55
CA CYS A 166 -19.42 -17.97 4.82
C CYS A 166 -18.94 -19.12 5.72
N ILE A 167 -18.95 -18.96 7.03
CA ILE A 167 -18.36 -19.93 7.98
C ILE A 167 -18.97 -21.31 7.84
N GLY A 168 -20.28 -21.42 7.68
CA GLY A 168 -20.93 -22.71 7.50
C GLY A 168 -20.45 -23.51 6.28
N LYS A 169 -19.98 -22.82 5.23
CA LYS A 169 -19.37 -23.47 4.07
C LYS A 169 -17.92 -23.88 4.35
N ILE A 170 -17.21 -23.08 5.13
CA ILE A 170 -15.81 -23.34 5.50
C ILE A 170 -15.72 -24.52 6.48
N GLU A 171 -16.59 -24.58 7.48
CA GLU A 171 -16.61 -25.64 8.49
C GLU A 171 -16.95 -27.03 7.90
N GLN A 172 -17.58 -27.10 6.72
CA GLN A 172 -17.85 -28.36 6.03
C GLN A 172 -16.61 -28.95 5.33
N LYS A 173 -15.53 -28.17 5.16
CA LYS A 173 -14.30 -28.62 4.53
C LYS A 173 -13.40 -29.36 5.51
N SER A 174 -12.70 -30.38 5.01
CA SER A 174 -11.62 -31.00 5.77
C SER A 174 -10.43 -30.05 5.90
N PRO A 175 -9.57 -30.20 6.92
CA PRO A 175 -8.39 -29.35 7.09
C PRO A 175 -7.44 -29.30 5.88
N LYS A 176 -7.42 -30.38 5.05
CA LYS A 176 -6.61 -30.45 3.85
C LYS A 176 -7.17 -29.66 2.67
N GLU A 177 -8.46 -29.38 2.68
CA GLU A 177 -9.17 -28.65 1.63
C GLU A 177 -9.29 -27.15 1.93
N LEU A 178 -8.97 -26.74 3.16
CA LEU A 178 -8.95 -25.35 3.55
C LEU A 178 -7.75 -24.63 2.88
N ASN A 179 -8.03 -23.54 2.19
CA ASN A 179 -6.96 -22.62 1.81
C ASN A 179 -6.62 -21.69 2.99
N VAL A 180 -5.50 -20.94 2.86
CA VAL A 180 -4.99 -20.07 3.93
C VAL A 180 -6.02 -19.01 4.37
N LEU A 181 -6.75 -18.42 3.42
CA LEU A 181 -7.77 -17.41 3.72
C LEU A 181 -8.96 -17.99 4.47
N GLU A 182 -9.40 -19.18 4.08
CA GLU A 182 -10.50 -19.88 4.75
C GLU A 182 -10.09 -20.31 6.17
N ALA A 183 -8.86 -20.79 6.34
CA ALA A 183 -8.31 -21.12 7.66
C ALA A 183 -8.22 -19.89 8.57
N ALA A 184 -7.76 -18.75 8.03
CA ALA A 184 -7.70 -17.49 8.76
C ALA A 184 -9.11 -17.03 9.20
N ARG A 185 -10.11 -17.09 8.31
CA ARG A 185 -11.50 -16.74 8.65
C ARG A 185 -12.11 -17.68 9.68
N LEU A 186 -11.80 -18.96 9.61
CA LEU A 186 -12.24 -19.92 10.63
C LEU A 186 -11.59 -19.62 11.98
N PHE A 187 -10.31 -19.29 12.01
CA PHE A 187 -9.60 -18.88 13.21
C PHE A 187 -10.21 -17.62 13.84
N GLU A 188 -10.42 -16.55 13.06
CA GLU A 188 -11.09 -15.32 13.48
C GLU A 188 -12.47 -15.60 14.08
N TYR A 189 -13.27 -16.47 13.42
CA TYR A 189 -14.59 -16.88 13.91
C TYR A 189 -14.51 -17.61 15.24
N LYS A 190 -13.54 -18.54 15.40
CA LYS A 190 -13.37 -19.28 16.66
C LYS A 190 -12.95 -18.36 17.81
N LEU A 191 -12.10 -17.37 17.53
CA LEU A 191 -11.77 -16.34 18.53
C LEU A 191 -13.00 -15.48 18.88
N TYR A 192 -13.79 -15.10 17.89
CA TYR A 192 -15.03 -14.37 18.11
C TYR A 192 -16.04 -15.18 18.94
N GLN A 193 -16.18 -16.48 18.70
CA GLN A 193 -17.02 -17.38 19.51
C GLN A 193 -16.51 -17.57 20.94
N GLY A 194 -15.18 -17.55 21.12
CA GLY A 194 -14.55 -17.64 22.45
C GLY A 194 -14.71 -16.39 23.28
N ASN A 195 -15.58 -15.46 22.88
CA ASN A 195 -15.83 -14.23 23.58
C ASN A 195 -16.21 -14.53 25.04
N PHE A 196 -15.62 -13.84 25.96
CA PHE A 196 -15.69 -13.96 27.42
C PHE A 196 -17.13 -13.86 28.00
N MET A 197 -18.12 -14.55 27.43
CA MET A 197 -19.55 -14.35 27.75
C MET A 197 -19.83 -14.48 29.25
N SER A 198 -19.40 -15.58 29.87
CA SER A 198 -19.62 -15.81 31.30
C SER A 198 -18.87 -14.84 32.21
N PHE A 199 -17.71 -14.35 31.76
CA PHE A 199 -16.96 -13.31 32.45
C PHE A 199 -17.64 -11.95 32.29
N ARG A 200 -18.08 -11.64 31.08
CA ARG A 200 -18.81 -10.40 30.76
C ARG A 200 -20.08 -10.27 31.59
N GLU A 201 -20.89 -11.32 31.69
CA GLU A 201 -22.10 -11.32 32.50
C GLU A 201 -21.80 -10.99 33.97
N ARG A 202 -20.79 -11.63 34.55
CA ARG A 202 -20.38 -11.31 35.92
C ARG A 202 -19.86 -9.88 36.11
N VAL A 203 -19.12 -9.40 35.14
CA VAL A 203 -18.64 -8.02 35.20
C VAL A 203 -19.80 -7.03 35.08
N ASN A 204 -20.74 -7.26 34.20
CA ASN A 204 -21.91 -6.40 34.04
C ASN A 204 -22.81 -6.42 35.28
N ASP A 205 -22.98 -7.57 35.93
CA ASP A 205 -23.69 -7.65 37.20
C ASP A 205 -23.06 -6.73 38.29
N PHE A 206 -21.73 -6.74 38.39
CA PHE A 206 -21.05 -5.85 39.31
C PHE A 206 -21.02 -4.40 38.83
N PHE A 207 -20.88 -4.17 37.54
CA PHE A 207 -20.88 -2.83 36.96
C PHE A 207 -22.22 -2.12 37.21
N HIS A 208 -23.34 -2.81 37.02
CA HIS A 208 -24.67 -2.27 37.34
C HIS A 208 -24.85 -2.02 38.85
N LYS A 209 -24.39 -2.91 39.69
CA LYS A 209 -24.40 -2.72 41.15
C LYS A 209 -23.58 -1.53 41.62
N ASN A 210 -22.52 -1.19 40.88
CA ASN A 210 -21.61 -0.09 41.19
C ASN A 210 -22.01 1.24 40.50
N GLY A 211 -23.17 1.30 39.86
CA GLY A 211 -23.72 2.55 39.30
C GLY A 211 -23.70 2.68 37.79
N GLY A 212 -23.30 1.68 37.02
CA GLY A 212 -23.37 1.64 35.57
C GLY A 212 -24.78 1.30 35.07
N GLN A 213 -25.71 2.23 35.21
CA GLN A 213 -27.17 1.95 35.24
C GLN A 213 -27.80 1.44 33.94
N SER A 214 -27.30 1.80 32.75
CA SER A 214 -27.94 1.48 31.47
C SER A 214 -26.94 1.05 30.38
N GLU A 215 -25.72 0.81 30.75
CA GLU A 215 -24.64 0.48 29.81
C GLU A 215 -24.09 -0.89 30.12
N ASP A 216 -23.77 -1.68 29.09
CA ASP A 216 -23.14 -2.98 29.22
C ASP A 216 -21.70 -2.94 28.71
N ILE A 217 -20.81 -3.62 29.41
CA ILE A 217 -19.43 -3.83 29.01
C ILE A 217 -19.37 -5.05 28.10
N TYR A 218 -18.71 -4.89 26.96
CA TYR A 218 -18.45 -5.95 26.01
C TYR A 218 -16.94 -6.20 25.87
N TYR A 219 -16.57 -7.47 25.90
CA TYR A 219 -15.21 -7.89 25.64
C TYR A 219 -15.14 -8.61 24.29
N TYR A 220 -14.15 -8.27 23.53
CA TYR A 220 -13.78 -9.04 22.32
C TYR A 220 -12.27 -9.16 22.24
N MET A 221 -11.80 -10.24 21.67
CA MET A 221 -10.40 -10.39 21.36
C MET A 221 -10.13 -9.55 20.11
N ALA A 222 -9.31 -8.49 20.24
CA ALA A 222 -8.88 -7.71 19.11
C ALA A 222 -7.77 -8.48 18.40
N GLU A 223 -7.99 -8.81 17.15
CA GLU A 223 -7.02 -9.48 16.30
C GLU A 223 -6.58 -8.51 15.23
N ASN A 224 -5.30 -8.32 15.13
CA ASN A 224 -4.72 -7.69 13.97
C ASN A 224 -4.12 -8.80 13.08
N MET A 225 -4.83 -9.16 12.02
CA MET A 225 -4.35 -10.17 11.06
C MET A 225 -3.04 -9.73 10.40
N GLU A 226 -2.77 -8.43 10.33
CA GLU A 226 -1.49 -7.89 9.88
C GLU A 226 -0.35 -8.33 10.79
N ASP A 227 -0.55 -8.34 12.11
CA ASP A 227 0.46 -8.78 13.07
C ASP A 227 0.70 -10.30 13.03
N LEU A 228 -0.31 -11.08 12.70
CA LEU A 228 -0.18 -12.54 12.54
C LEU A 228 0.55 -12.94 11.26
N CYS A 229 0.55 -12.09 10.25
CA CYS A 229 1.10 -12.35 8.93
C CYS A 229 2.36 -11.52 8.63
N LYS A 230 3.12 -11.12 9.65
CA LYS A 230 4.39 -10.42 9.48
C LYS A 230 5.42 -11.30 8.81
N ILE A 231 6.04 -10.76 7.77
CA ILE A 231 7.19 -11.38 7.11
C ILE A 231 8.43 -10.98 7.88
N GLN A 232 9.14 -11.98 8.43
CA GLN A 232 10.40 -11.75 9.14
C GLN A 232 11.56 -12.25 8.29
N GLY A 233 12.49 -11.35 7.97
CA GLY A 233 13.73 -11.69 7.28
C GLY A 233 14.82 -12.07 8.27
N PHE A 234 15.61 -13.08 7.92
CA PHE A 234 16.78 -13.51 8.70
C PHE A 234 18.01 -13.58 7.81
N VAL A 235 19.15 -13.15 8.31
CA VAL A 235 20.46 -13.40 7.73
C VAL A 235 20.99 -14.71 8.30
N HIS A 236 21.27 -15.67 7.41
CA HIS A 236 21.89 -16.95 7.81
C HIS A 236 23.40 -16.89 7.62
N HIS A 237 24.14 -16.96 8.69
CA HIS A 237 25.60 -17.02 8.70
C HIS A 237 26.03 -18.48 8.52
N ARG A 238 26.37 -18.86 7.30
CA ARG A 238 26.62 -20.26 6.89
C ARG A 238 27.71 -20.95 7.70
N GLU A 239 28.79 -20.23 8.06
CA GLU A 239 29.93 -20.82 8.77
C GLU A 239 29.61 -21.13 10.25
N ARG A 240 28.69 -20.39 10.85
CA ARG A 240 28.34 -20.51 12.28
C ARG A 240 26.98 -21.15 12.50
N ASP A 241 26.24 -21.41 11.44
CA ASP A 241 24.85 -21.89 11.46
C ASP A 241 23.93 -21.06 12.39
N ILE A 242 24.13 -19.75 12.37
CA ILE A 242 23.35 -18.80 13.17
C ILE A 242 22.42 -18.01 12.25
N ARG A 243 21.17 -17.85 12.68
CA ARG A 243 20.18 -16.97 12.03
C ARG A 243 19.99 -15.73 12.89
N ILE A 244 20.21 -14.56 12.29
CA ILE A 244 20.09 -13.25 12.95
C ILE A 244 18.93 -12.52 12.27
N PRO A 245 17.94 -12.00 13.02
CA PRO A 245 16.89 -11.16 12.44
C PRO A 245 17.50 -9.96 11.70
N LEU A 246 16.91 -9.60 10.56
CA LEU A 246 17.37 -8.42 9.81
C LEU A 246 17.25 -7.13 10.62
N GLU A 247 16.32 -7.08 11.56
CA GLU A 247 16.11 -5.96 12.48
C GLU A 247 17.32 -5.73 13.40
N ASP A 248 18.04 -6.80 13.76
CA ASP A 248 19.22 -6.76 14.62
C ASP A 248 20.53 -6.49 13.83
N MET A 249 20.43 -6.44 12.50
CA MET A 249 21.59 -6.17 11.65
C MET A 249 21.96 -4.69 11.65
N GLY A 250 23.24 -4.41 11.48
CA GLY A 250 23.76 -3.06 11.32
C GLY A 250 23.14 -2.35 10.12
N THR A 251 23.07 -1.02 10.19
CA THR A 251 22.42 -0.16 9.19
C THR A 251 22.91 -0.40 7.75
N GLY A 252 24.20 -0.70 7.57
CA GLY A 252 24.75 -1.03 6.24
C GLY A 252 24.15 -2.28 5.63
N MET A 253 24.02 -3.37 6.41
CA MET A 253 23.44 -4.63 5.93
C MET A 253 21.94 -4.47 5.60
N ARG A 254 21.19 -3.75 6.42
CA ARG A 254 19.78 -3.44 6.16
C ARG A 254 19.61 -2.66 4.85
N CYS A 255 20.53 -1.71 4.57
CA CYS A 255 20.53 -0.95 3.31
C CYS A 255 20.76 -1.87 2.10
N ILE A 256 21.76 -2.75 2.18
CA ILE A 256 22.04 -3.73 1.11
C ILE A 256 20.83 -4.63 0.89
N TYR A 257 20.18 -5.09 1.96
CA TYR A 257 18.97 -5.90 1.86
C TYR A 257 17.84 -5.17 1.12
N VAL A 258 17.54 -3.91 1.52
CA VAL A 258 16.48 -3.11 0.87
C VAL A 258 16.77 -2.90 -0.61
N LEU A 259 18.02 -2.56 -0.97
CA LEU A 259 18.41 -2.41 -2.37
C LEU A 259 18.24 -3.71 -3.14
N SER A 260 18.70 -4.84 -2.59
CA SER A 260 18.54 -6.15 -3.23
C SER A 260 17.06 -6.55 -3.39
N LEU A 261 16.23 -6.22 -2.42
CA LEU A 261 14.79 -6.46 -2.46
C LEU A 261 14.13 -5.65 -3.57
N LEU A 262 14.48 -4.36 -3.69
CA LEU A 262 13.97 -3.47 -4.75
C LEU A 262 14.47 -3.91 -6.14
N GLU A 263 15.75 -4.30 -6.25
CA GLU A 263 16.29 -4.84 -7.50
C GLU A 263 15.54 -6.11 -7.92
N ALA A 264 15.36 -7.07 -7.01
CA ALA A 264 14.60 -8.28 -7.27
C ALA A 264 13.17 -7.98 -7.72
N TYR A 265 12.56 -6.94 -7.15
CA TYR A 265 11.25 -6.46 -7.52
C TYR A 265 11.20 -5.89 -8.94
N ILE A 266 12.15 -5.04 -9.30
CA ILE A 266 12.26 -4.41 -10.62
C ILE A 266 12.51 -5.50 -11.69
N TYR A 267 13.46 -6.40 -11.46
CA TYR A 267 13.79 -7.49 -12.40
C TYR A 267 12.72 -8.58 -12.50
N GLY A 268 11.81 -8.65 -11.52
CA GLY A 268 10.66 -9.56 -11.57
C GLY A 268 9.61 -9.21 -12.64
N GLY A 269 9.74 -8.09 -13.31
CA GLY A 269 9.07 -7.76 -14.57
C GLY A 269 7.55 -7.55 -14.50
N LYS A 270 6.97 -7.33 -13.31
CA LYS A 270 5.51 -7.21 -13.14
C LYS A 270 5.03 -5.77 -12.85
N HIS A 271 5.87 -4.73 -13.04
CA HIS A 271 5.62 -3.48 -12.33
C HIS A 271 5.79 -2.23 -13.17
N MET A 272 5.02 -1.19 -12.78
CA MET A 272 5.28 0.19 -13.20
C MET A 272 6.72 0.58 -12.85
N PRO A 273 7.36 1.38 -13.69
CA PRO A 273 8.71 1.87 -13.43
C PRO A 273 8.80 2.51 -12.05
N CYS A 274 9.84 2.15 -11.29
CA CYS A 274 10.14 2.68 -9.97
C CYS A 274 11.40 3.53 -10.05
N ILE A 275 11.38 4.68 -9.37
CA ILE A 275 12.58 5.47 -9.13
C ILE A 275 13.05 5.14 -7.71
N ILE A 276 14.33 4.75 -7.59
CA ILE A 276 14.98 4.43 -6.31
C ILE A 276 15.80 5.63 -5.84
#